data_ada4b115cb623f013907c5bdb56439da
#
_entry.id   ada4b115cb623f013907c5bdb56439da
#
_cell.length_a   1.000
_cell.length_b   1.000
_cell.length_c   1.000
_cell.angle_alpha   90.00
_cell.angle_beta   90.00
_cell.angle_gamma   90.00
#
_symmetry.space_group_name_H-M   'P 1'
#
loop_
_entity.id
_entity.type
_entity.pdbx_description
1 polymer ?
#
loop_
_entity_poly.entity_id
_entity_poly.type
_entity_poly.pdbx_seq_one_letter_code
_entity_poly.pdbx_strand_id
1 'polypeptide(L)'
;MNDFDDERPVERAGQGTAVYHRQQRARWLARLPDGGARFRADALYAELDLLRQLRPKAKAAMVTEARQDPAWPVLRTIPFLGPVRVALLLATMQTPWRFRTKRNLWAYAGLAVVTRSSADYALVAGQPVRRRRAPMTRGLNRNHNRVLKDVFKGAATAATARPGPLQDVYHNVIARGTREELARLTLTRKLAALTLRLWKKGERYDPTKLTTPAR
;
A
#
# COMPACT_ATOMS: atom_id res chain seq x y z
N MET A 1 11.85 55.07 -3.24
CA MET A 1 11.20 54.72 -4.51
C MET A 1 11.45 53.23 -4.67
N ASN A 2 10.49 52.45 -4.18
CA ASN A 2 10.60 50.97 -4.06
C ASN A 2 10.04 50.38 -5.36
N ASP A 3 10.94 49.82 -6.20
CA ASP A 3 10.57 48.95 -7.31
C ASP A 3 10.65 47.49 -6.84
N PHE A 4 9.61 47.05 -6.15
CA PHE A 4 9.36 45.63 -5.82
C PHE A 4 7.90 45.29 -6.12
N ASP A 5 7.48 45.46 -7.35
CA ASP A 5 6.17 44.94 -7.79
C ASP A 5 6.26 44.55 -9.28
N ASP A 6 7.02 43.50 -9.57
CA ASP A 6 6.80 42.69 -10.77
C ASP A 6 6.69 41.21 -10.33
N GLU A 7 5.73 40.93 -9.45
CA GLU A 7 5.26 39.57 -9.21
C GLU A 7 4.44 39.10 -10.41
N ARG A 8 5.14 38.67 -11.46
CA ARG A 8 4.50 37.78 -12.43
C ARG A 8 3.99 36.57 -11.68
N PRO A 9 2.70 36.20 -11.83
CA PRO A 9 2.14 35.03 -11.14
C PRO A 9 3.02 33.84 -11.54
N VAL A 10 3.72 33.26 -10.57
CA VAL A 10 4.38 31.97 -10.73
C VAL A 10 3.25 31.00 -11.06
N GLU A 11 3.02 30.76 -12.37
CA GLU A 11 2.15 29.68 -12.80
C GLU A 11 2.61 28.44 -12.03
N ARG A 12 1.80 28.02 -11.04
CA ARG A 12 2.05 26.83 -10.26
C ARG A 12 2.32 25.72 -11.26
N ALA A 13 3.56 25.24 -11.31
CA ALA A 13 3.95 24.12 -12.15
C ALA A 13 2.90 23.05 -11.94
N GLY A 14 2.13 22.73 -12.98
CA GLY A 14 0.92 21.94 -12.86
C GLY A 14 1.20 20.72 -12.02
N GLN A 15 0.29 20.40 -11.09
CA GLN A 15 0.34 19.21 -10.23
C GLN A 15 0.22 17.96 -11.12
N GLY A 16 1.22 17.66 -11.92
CA GLY A 16 1.17 16.59 -12.89
C GLY A 16 2.54 16.00 -13.20
N THR A 17 2.52 14.85 -13.81
CA THR A 17 3.70 14.13 -14.26
C THR A 17 4.40 14.79 -15.45
N ALA A 18 3.85 15.90 -15.99
CA ALA A 18 4.35 16.58 -17.18
C ALA A 18 5.82 17.00 -17.07
N VAL A 19 6.26 17.45 -15.89
CA VAL A 19 7.66 17.82 -15.62
C VAL A 19 8.62 16.65 -15.89
N TYR A 20 8.17 15.42 -15.68
CA TYR A 20 8.99 14.21 -15.85
C TYR A 20 9.00 13.67 -17.27
N HIS A 21 8.20 14.21 -18.21
CA HIS A 21 8.18 13.74 -19.59
C HIS A 21 9.35 14.31 -20.38
N ARG A 22 10.08 13.45 -21.09
CA ARG A 22 11.25 13.84 -21.91
C ARG A 22 10.91 14.92 -22.92
N GLN A 23 9.74 14.81 -23.57
CA GLN A 23 9.29 15.76 -24.61
C GLN A 23 9.05 17.18 -24.08
N GLN A 24 8.74 17.31 -22.77
CA GLN A 24 8.46 18.61 -22.18
C GLN A 24 9.65 19.21 -21.40
N ARG A 25 10.74 18.47 -21.31
CA ARG A 25 11.92 18.85 -20.53
C ARG A 25 12.52 20.19 -20.99
N ALA A 26 12.70 20.36 -22.29
CA ALA A 26 13.22 21.60 -22.85
C ALA A 26 12.37 22.82 -22.46
N ARG A 27 11.04 22.69 -22.50
CA ARG A 27 10.09 23.76 -22.09
C ARG A 27 10.26 24.14 -20.61
N TRP A 28 10.46 23.14 -19.72
CA TRP A 28 10.65 23.39 -18.30
C TRP A 28 12.02 24.00 -18.01
N LEU A 29 13.06 23.52 -18.67
CA LEU A 29 14.41 24.05 -18.54
C LEU A 29 14.52 25.49 -19.03
N ALA A 30 13.82 25.86 -20.13
CA ALA A 30 13.80 27.21 -20.65
C ALA A 30 13.21 28.26 -19.68
N ARG A 31 12.44 27.83 -18.66
CA ARG A 31 11.89 28.70 -17.62
C ARG A 31 12.86 29.02 -16.49
N LEU A 32 13.97 28.29 -16.44
CA LEU A 32 15.00 28.49 -15.40
C LEU A 32 16.07 29.43 -15.94
N PRO A 33 16.53 30.41 -15.13
CA PRO A 33 17.65 31.23 -15.48
C PRO A 33 18.93 30.38 -15.59
N ASP A 34 19.85 30.80 -16.43
CA ASP A 34 21.17 30.18 -16.52
C ASP A 34 21.89 30.26 -15.18
N GLY A 35 22.65 29.22 -14.86
CA GLY A 35 23.39 29.11 -13.59
C GLY A 35 23.01 27.91 -12.74
N GLY A 36 23.16 28.04 -11.43
CA GLY A 36 23.03 26.91 -10.51
C GLY A 36 21.66 26.20 -10.50
N ALA A 37 20.57 26.92 -10.76
CA ALA A 37 19.24 26.33 -10.83
C ALA A 37 19.09 25.43 -12.08
N ARG A 38 19.56 25.91 -13.21
CA ARG A 38 19.56 25.16 -14.47
C ARG A 38 20.45 23.91 -14.38
N PHE A 39 21.68 24.09 -13.91
CA PHE A 39 22.60 22.98 -13.70
C PHE A 39 22.00 21.88 -12.81
N ARG A 40 21.35 22.27 -11.69
CA ARG A 40 20.69 21.31 -10.79
C ARG A 40 19.54 20.56 -11.46
N ALA A 41 18.73 21.25 -12.25
CA ALA A 41 17.64 20.64 -12.99
C ALA A 41 18.15 19.64 -14.03
N ASP A 42 19.21 19.97 -14.75
CA ASP A 42 19.83 19.06 -15.71
C ASP A 42 20.41 17.82 -15.05
N ALA A 43 21.09 17.99 -13.90
CA ALA A 43 21.59 16.87 -13.10
C ALA A 43 20.47 15.94 -12.60
N LEU A 44 19.37 16.50 -12.11
CA LEU A 44 18.20 15.71 -11.69
C LEU A 44 17.52 14.96 -12.85
N TYR A 45 17.48 15.56 -14.04
CA TYR A 45 16.99 14.86 -15.21
C TYR A 45 17.90 13.73 -15.67
N ALA A 46 19.22 13.90 -15.58
CA ALA A 46 20.18 12.85 -15.88
C ALA A 46 20.02 11.66 -14.89
N GLU A 47 19.88 11.94 -13.59
CA GLU A 47 19.59 10.94 -12.57
C GLU A 47 18.26 10.21 -12.84
N LEU A 48 17.19 10.96 -13.16
CA LEU A 48 15.89 10.38 -13.51
C LEU A 48 16.00 9.43 -14.71
N ASP A 49 16.78 9.77 -15.72
CA ASP A 49 16.95 8.92 -16.90
C ASP A 49 17.73 7.64 -16.57
N LEU A 50 18.75 7.73 -15.75
CA LEU A 50 19.48 6.56 -15.25
C LEU A 50 18.54 5.65 -14.43
N LEU A 51 17.77 6.20 -13.52
CA LEU A 51 16.80 5.44 -12.73
C LEU A 51 15.72 4.77 -13.60
N ARG A 52 15.28 5.43 -14.66
CA ARG A 52 14.35 4.85 -15.63
C ARG A 52 14.92 3.64 -16.39
N GLN A 53 16.23 3.61 -16.63
CA GLN A 53 16.90 2.47 -17.25
C GLN A 53 17.13 1.33 -16.25
N LEU A 54 17.50 1.65 -15.00
CA LEU A 54 17.82 0.65 -13.97
C LEU A 54 16.56 -0.02 -13.40
N ARG A 55 15.47 0.74 -13.23
CA ARG A 55 14.23 0.24 -12.62
C ARG A 55 13.64 -1.00 -13.31
N PRO A 56 13.49 -1.07 -14.65
CA PRO A 56 12.97 -2.27 -15.31
C PRO A 56 13.94 -3.45 -15.17
N LYS A 57 15.24 -3.23 -15.20
CA LYS A 57 16.26 -4.27 -15.00
C LYS A 57 16.16 -4.85 -13.58
N ALA A 58 16.13 -4.01 -12.57
CA ALA A 58 15.97 -4.43 -11.18
C ALA A 58 14.64 -5.19 -10.95
N LYS A 59 13.54 -4.70 -11.55
CA LYS A 59 12.25 -5.41 -11.49
C LYS A 59 12.31 -6.78 -12.15
N ALA A 60 12.94 -6.91 -13.30
CA ALA A 60 13.09 -8.18 -14.00
C ALA A 60 13.92 -9.16 -13.16
N ALA A 61 15.06 -8.73 -12.62
CA ALA A 61 15.91 -9.55 -11.77
C ALA A 61 15.16 -10.04 -10.52
N MET A 62 14.46 -9.13 -9.81
CA MET A 62 13.64 -9.46 -8.65
C MET A 62 12.57 -10.52 -8.96
N VAL A 63 11.89 -10.41 -10.10
CA VAL A 63 10.86 -11.36 -10.52
C VAL A 63 11.47 -12.70 -10.91
N THR A 64 12.64 -12.69 -11.57
CA THR A 64 13.36 -13.92 -11.95
C THR A 64 13.76 -14.69 -10.70
N GLU A 65 14.32 -14.02 -9.71
CA GLU A 65 14.68 -14.64 -8.44
C GLU A 65 13.47 -15.19 -7.69
N ALA A 66 12.39 -14.40 -7.60
CA ALA A 66 11.17 -14.82 -6.92
C ALA A 66 10.48 -16.04 -7.57
N ARG A 67 10.69 -16.30 -8.86
CA ARG A 67 10.16 -17.48 -9.55
C ARG A 67 10.74 -18.79 -9.06
N GLN A 68 11.91 -18.76 -8.43
CA GLN A 68 12.57 -19.94 -7.88
C GLN A 68 11.92 -20.39 -6.56
N ASP A 69 11.15 -19.51 -5.90
CA ASP A 69 10.48 -19.81 -4.63
C ASP A 69 9.32 -20.83 -4.86
N PRO A 70 9.25 -21.92 -4.09
CA PRO A 70 8.18 -22.93 -4.20
C PRO A 70 6.76 -22.36 -4.02
N ALA A 71 6.61 -21.24 -3.31
CA ALA A 71 5.31 -20.60 -3.11
C ALA A 71 4.88 -19.75 -4.32
N TRP A 72 5.79 -19.43 -5.23
CA TRP A 72 5.47 -18.62 -6.40
C TRP A 72 4.24 -19.09 -7.18
N PRO A 73 4.15 -20.37 -7.63
CA PRO A 73 3.00 -20.82 -8.41
C PRO A 73 1.67 -20.71 -7.65
N VAL A 74 1.68 -20.90 -6.34
CA VAL A 74 0.50 -20.74 -5.48
C VAL A 74 0.07 -19.29 -5.39
N LEU A 75 0.99 -18.39 -5.04
CA LEU A 75 0.71 -16.96 -4.85
C LEU A 75 0.30 -16.28 -6.16
N ARG A 76 0.80 -16.75 -7.31
CA ARG A 76 0.42 -16.24 -8.63
C ARG A 76 -1.01 -16.57 -9.03
N THR A 77 -1.67 -17.53 -8.41
CA THR A 77 -3.09 -17.82 -8.66
C THR A 77 -4.02 -16.79 -8.03
N ILE A 78 -3.54 -16.03 -7.04
CA ILE A 78 -4.36 -15.05 -6.33
C ILE A 78 -4.59 -13.84 -7.24
N PRO A 79 -5.86 -13.47 -7.54
CA PRO A 79 -6.17 -12.34 -8.40
C PRO A 79 -5.53 -11.05 -7.90
N PHE A 80 -5.10 -10.21 -8.85
CA PHE A 80 -4.47 -8.92 -8.60
C PHE A 80 -3.10 -8.96 -7.89
N LEU A 81 -2.57 -10.15 -7.58
CA LEU A 81 -1.18 -10.35 -7.18
C LEU A 81 -0.33 -10.66 -8.43
N GLY A 82 0.01 -9.61 -9.18
CA GLY A 82 0.91 -9.70 -10.32
C GLY A 82 2.35 -10.09 -9.93
N PRO A 83 3.24 -10.39 -10.91
CA PRO A 83 4.60 -10.88 -10.63
C PRO A 83 5.37 -10.03 -9.63
N VAL A 84 5.33 -8.71 -9.79
CA VAL A 84 6.05 -7.77 -8.90
C VAL A 84 5.50 -7.81 -7.48
N ARG A 85 4.18 -7.88 -7.31
CA ARG A 85 3.57 -7.96 -5.98
C ARG A 85 3.90 -9.27 -5.28
N VAL A 86 3.90 -10.39 -6.02
CA VAL A 86 4.29 -11.68 -5.46
C VAL A 86 5.76 -11.68 -5.07
N ALA A 87 6.66 -11.16 -5.91
CA ALA A 87 8.07 -11.04 -5.57
C ALA A 87 8.30 -10.19 -4.31
N LEU A 88 7.59 -9.06 -4.17
CA LEU A 88 7.65 -8.23 -2.96
C LEU A 88 7.10 -8.95 -1.72
N LEU A 89 6.04 -9.76 -1.88
CA LEU A 89 5.51 -10.58 -0.77
C LEU A 89 6.55 -11.61 -0.31
N LEU A 90 7.14 -12.35 -1.24
CA LEU A 90 8.16 -13.35 -0.93
C LEU A 90 9.37 -12.73 -0.24
N ALA A 91 9.92 -11.65 -0.80
CA ALA A 91 11.07 -10.95 -0.24
C ALA A 91 10.79 -10.37 1.16
N THR A 92 9.55 -9.87 1.41
CA THR A 92 9.24 -9.19 2.66
C THR A 92 8.74 -10.14 3.75
N MET A 93 7.93 -11.12 3.39
CA MET A 93 7.38 -12.09 4.35
C MET A 93 8.31 -13.26 4.60
N GLN A 94 9.08 -13.69 3.57
CA GLN A 94 10.00 -14.83 3.55
C GLN A 94 9.29 -16.16 3.77
N THR A 95 8.46 -16.27 4.78
CA THR A 95 7.68 -17.46 5.11
C THR A 95 6.32 -17.09 5.69
N PRO A 96 5.25 -17.84 5.37
CA PRO A 96 3.94 -17.57 5.93
C PRO A 96 3.84 -17.90 7.43
N TRP A 97 4.75 -18.73 7.93
CA TRP A 97 4.78 -19.18 9.32
C TRP A 97 5.23 -18.09 10.30
N ARG A 98 5.88 -17.03 9.80
CA ARG A 98 6.18 -15.82 10.57
C ARG A 98 4.94 -15.19 11.19
N PHE A 99 3.78 -15.37 10.60
CA PHE A 99 2.51 -14.83 11.08
C PHE A 99 1.61 -15.96 11.60
N ARG A 100 1.52 -16.10 12.92
CA ARG A 100 0.66 -17.12 13.56
C ARG A 100 -0.80 -16.98 13.09
N THR A 101 -1.32 -15.75 13.03
CA THR A 101 -2.70 -15.44 12.66
C THR A 101 -2.78 -14.36 11.59
N LYS A 102 -3.93 -14.24 10.92
CA LYS A 102 -4.22 -13.12 10.01
C LYS A 102 -4.13 -11.75 10.69
N ARG A 103 -4.45 -11.67 11.99
CA ARG A 103 -4.38 -10.43 12.77
C ARG A 103 -2.93 -9.95 12.91
N ASN A 104 -1.98 -10.86 13.10
CA ASN A 104 -0.56 -10.54 13.17
C ASN A 104 -0.06 -9.97 11.84
N LEU A 105 -0.46 -10.58 10.70
CA LEU A 105 -0.15 -10.05 9.38
C LEU A 105 -0.79 -8.65 9.18
N TRP A 106 -2.04 -8.46 9.58
CA TRP A 106 -2.70 -7.16 9.48
C TRP A 106 -1.99 -6.08 10.32
N ALA A 107 -1.56 -6.41 11.54
CA ALA A 107 -0.80 -5.50 12.39
C ALA A 107 0.53 -5.11 11.74
N TYR A 108 1.27 -6.10 11.24
CA TYR A 108 2.56 -5.88 10.58
C TYR A 108 2.42 -5.09 9.26
N ALA A 109 1.37 -5.33 8.49
CA ALA A 109 1.08 -4.61 7.25
C ALA A 109 0.35 -3.27 7.45
N GLY A 110 0.10 -2.83 8.68
CA GLY A 110 -0.60 -1.58 8.97
C GLY A 110 -2.07 -1.57 8.56
N LEU A 111 -2.70 -2.74 8.55
CA LEU A 111 -4.12 -2.93 8.25
C LEU A 111 -4.96 -3.13 9.51
N ALA A 112 -4.33 -3.32 10.68
CA ALA A 112 -5.01 -3.44 11.95
C ALA A 112 -5.31 -2.08 12.55
N VAL A 113 -6.46 -2.01 13.23
CA VAL A 113 -6.82 -0.85 14.05
C VAL A 113 -6.05 -0.93 15.36
N VAL A 114 -5.45 0.18 15.76
CA VAL A 114 -4.80 0.32 17.07
C VAL A 114 -5.83 0.84 18.04
N THR A 115 -6.14 0.01 19.04
CA THR A 115 -6.91 0.41 20.22
C THR A 115 -5.93 0.75 21.34
N ARG A 116 -6.05 1.91 21.94
CA ARG A 116 -5.43 2.20 23.22
C ARG A 116 -6.48 1.97 24.30
N SER A 117 -6.26 0.96 25.10
CA SER A 117 -6.86 0.80 26.40
C SER A 117 -5.75 1.16 27.40
N SER A 118 -5.73 2.40 27.87
CA SER A 118 -5.06 2.67 29.12
C SER A 118 -5.89 1.92 30.20
N ALA A 119 -5.28 0.91 30.79
CA ALA A 119 -5.85 0.30 31.98
C ALA A 119 -5.68 1.32 33.14
N ASP A 120 -6.47 2.39 33.12
CA ASP A 120 -6.47 3.38 34.16
C ASP A 120 -7.13 2.77 35.40
N TYR A 121 -6.34 2.61 36.44
CA TYR A 121 -6.86 2.32 37.76
C TYR A 121 -7.20 3.64 38.45
N ALA A 122 -8.37 3.73 39.07
CA ALA A 122 -8.71 4.79 39.99
C ALA A 122 -8.67 4.24 41.42
N LEU A 123 -8.16 5.00 42.34
CA LEU A 123 -8.28 4.69 43.76
C LEU A 123 -9.72 5.03 44.20
N VAL A 124 -10.47 4.02 44.55
CA VAL A 124 -11.79 4.17 45.15
C VAL A 124 -11.69 3.59 46.59
N ALA A 125 -11.90 4.44 47.59
CA ALA A 125 -11.70 4.06 49.02
C ALA A 125 -10.34 3.41 49.31
N GLY A 126 -9.26 3.94 48.68
CA GLY A 126 -7.90 3.43 48.86
C GLY A 126 -7.55 2.15 48.10
N GLN A 127 -8.49 1.56 47.37
CA GLN A 127 -8.29 0.35 46.58
C GLN A 127 -8.20 0.71 45.07
N PRO A 128 -7.23 0.12 44.32
CA PRO A 128 -7.12 0.33 42.88
C PRO A 128 -8.24 -0.39 42.14
N VAL A 129 -9.23 0.36 41.66
CA VAL A 129 -10.35 -0.17 40.87
C VAL A 129 -10.11 0.16 39.39
N ARG A 130 -10.21 -0.87 38.52
CA ARG A 130 -10.04 -0.69 37.07
C ARG A 130 -11.18 0.13 36.50
N ARG A 131 -10.86 1.32 35.91
CA ARG A 131 -11.85 2.12 35.16
C ARG A 131 -12.24 1.38 33.89
N ARG A 132 -13.52 1.08 33.72
CA ARG A 132 -14.10 0.55 32.47
C ARG A 132 -14.32 1.70 31.48
N ARG A 133 -13.25 2.26 30.94
CA ARG A 133 -13.37 3.15 29.76
C ARG A 133 -13.42 2.29 28.50
N ALA A 134 -14.34 2.64 27.58
CA ALA A 134 -14.34 2.03 26.25
C ALA A 134 -12.99 2.25 25.56
N PRO A 135 -12.40 1.24 24.91
CA PRO A 135 -11.12 1.36 24.25
C PRO A 135 -11.21 2.42 23.14
N MET A 136 -10.33 3.43 23.21
CA MET A 136 -10.28 4.49 22.21
C MET A 136 -9.54 4.00 20.96
N THR A 137 -10.23 4.03 19.82
CA THR A 137 -9.68 3.66 18.53
C THR A 137 -8.87 4.83 17.95
N ARG A 138 -7.56 4.63 17.69
CA ARG A 138 -6.66 5.65 17.11
C ARG A 138 -6.41 5.50 15.61
N GLY A 139 -7.25 4.75 14.90
CA GLY A 139 -7.07 4.45 13.49
C GLY A 139 -6.07 3.31 13.22
N LEU A 140 -5.49 3.28 12.04
CA LEU A 140 -4.57 2.20 11.64
C LEU A 140 -3.18 2.37 12.26
N ASN A 141 -2.50 1.24 12.49
CA ASN A 141 -1.12 1.23 12.96
C ASN A 141 -0.21 2.01 12.00
N ARG A 142 0.51 3.01 12.52
CA ARG A 142 1.46 3.82 11.74
C ARG A 142 2.86 3.18 11.68
N ASN A 143 3.24 2.40 12.69
CA ASN A 143 4.48 1.62 12.69
C ASN A 143 4.24 0.28 12.00
N HIS A 144 4.47 0.20 10.70
CA HIS A 144 4.15 -0.96 9.89
C HIS A 144 5.09 -1.10 8.68
N ASN A 145 5.08 -2.26 8.08
CA ASN A 145 5.78 -2.50 6.82
C ASN A 145 5.01 -1.85 5.65
N ARG A 146 5.58 -0.79 5.07
CA ARG A 146 4.97 -0.03 3.97
C ARG A 146 4.81 -0.85 2.71
N VAL A 147 5.79 -1.71 2.39
CA VAL A 147 5.78 -2.54 1.18
C VAL A 147 4.57 -3.47 1.19
N LEU A 148 4.34 -4.20 2.28
CA LEU A 148 3.18 -5.08 2.40
C LEU A 148 1.86 -4.32 2.36
N LYS A 149 1.79 -3.16 3.00
CA LYS A 149 0.62 -2.30 2.92
C LYS A 149 0.29 -1.91 1.49
N ASP A 150 1.29 -1.48 0.74
CA ASP A 150 1.12 -1.03 -0.65
C ASP A 150 0.76 -2.19 -1.58
N VAL A 151 1.36 -3.38 -1.38
CA VAL A 151 1.01 -4.58 -2.12
C VAL A 151 -0.47 -4.93 -1.94
N PHE A 152 -0.95 -5.02 -0.70
CA PHE A 152 -2.34 -5.41 -0.44
C PHE A 152 -3.35 -4.32 -0.78
N LYS A 153 -3.04 -3.04 -0.50
CA LYS A 153 -3.89 -1.92 -0.91
C LYS A 153 -3.99 -1.81 -2.43
N GLY A 154 -2.85 -1.89 -3.13
CA GLY A 154 -2.84 -1.82 -4.58
C GLY A 154 -3.57 -3.00 -5.24
N ALA A 155 -3.51 -4.21 -4.65
CA ALA A 155 -4.28 -5.36 -5.10
C ALA A 155 -5.79 -5.14 -4.88
N ALA A 156 -6.19 -4.64 -3.71
CA ALA A 156 -7.59 -4.33 -3.41
C ALA A 156 -8.15 -3.22 -4.32
N THR A 157 -7.39 -2.15 -4.55
CA THR A 157 -7.79 -1.08 -5.48
C THR A 157 -7.98 -1.61 -6.91
N ALA A 158 -7.09 -2.49 -7.39
CA ALA A 158 -7.26 -3.12 -8.69
C ALA A 158 -8.49 -4.06 -8.73
N ALA A 159 -8.81 -4.71 -7.61
CA ALA A 159 -9.96 -5.59 -7.50
C ALA A 159 -11.30 -4.82 -7.47
N THR A 160 -11.34 -3.60 -6.94
CA THR A 160 -12.56 -2.77 -6.99
C THR A 160 -12.87 -2.23 -8.38
N ALA A 161 -11.86 -2.16 -9.26
CA ALA A 161 -11.99 -1.63 -10.62
C ALA A 161 -12.31 -2.69 -11.70
N ARG A 162 -12.37 -3.97 -11.35
CA ARG A 162 -12.58 -5.05 -12.32
C ARG A 162 -13.65 -6.03 -11.86
N PRO A 163 -14.62 -6.40 -12.73
CA PRO A 163 -15.64 -7.38 -12.41
C PRO A 163 -15.06 -8.70 -11.90
N GLY A 164 -15.75 -9.30 -10.93
CA GLY A 164 -15.38 -10.60 -10.38
C GLY A 164 -15.64 -10.74 -8.88
N PRO A 165 -15.43 -11.94 -8.31
CA PRO A 165 -15.83 -12.28 -6.94
C PRO A 165 -15.25 -11.37 -5.84
N LEU A 166 -14.10 -10.75 -6.08
CA LEU A 166 -13.51 -9.81 -5.13
C LEU A 166 -14.18 -8.43 -5.19
N GLN A 167 -14.63 -8.01 -6.39
CA GLN A 167 -15.44 -6.81 -6.53
C GLN A 167 -16.81 -7.00 -5.88
N ASP A 168 -17.43 -8.18 -6.06
CA ASP A 168 -18.73 -8.50 -5.42
C ASP A 168 -18.64 -8.40 -3.91
N VAL A 169 -17.54 -8.89 -3.32
CA VAL A 169 -17.27 -8.72 -1.88
C VAL A 169 -17.23 -7.24 -1.48
N TYR A 170 -16.60 -6.39 -2.29
CA TYR A 170 -16.53 -4.95 -2.02
C TYR A 170 -17.91 -4.29 -2.09
N HIS A 171 -18.68 -4.55 -3.14
CA HIS A 171 -20.03 -4.01 -3.30
C HIS A 171 -21.00 -4.50 -2.23
N ASN A 172 -20.91 -5.76 -1.83
CA ASN A 172 -21.71 -6.31 -0.73
C ASN A 172 -21.43 -5.62 0.62
N VAL A 173 -20.19 -5.19 0.85
CA VAL A 173 -19.83 -4.44 2.07
C VAL A 173 -20.41 -3.03 2.01
N ILE A 174 -20.38 -2.37 0.85
CA ILE A 174 -20.99 -1.05 0.64
C ILE A 174 -22.51 -1.11 0.78
N ALA A 175 -23.16 -2.11 0.17
CA ALA A 175 -24.60 -2.32 0.25
C ALA A 175 -25.12 -2.48 1.69
N ARG A 176 -24.24 -2.88 2.63
CA ARG A 176 -24.53 -2.95 4.07
C ARG A 176 -24.30 -1.61 4.79
N GLY A 177 -24.14 -0.50 4.09
CA GLY A 177 -23.95 0.84 4.64
C GLY A 177 -22.51 1.20 5.02
N THR A 178 -21.52 0.40 4.65
CA THR A 178 -20.11 0.72 4.94
C THR A 178 -19.57 1.74 3.94
N ARG A 179 -18.88 2.78 4.41
CA ARG A 179 -18.21 3.78 3.54
C ARG A 179 -17.18 3.09 2.64
N GLU A 180 -17.01 3.61 1.42
CA GLU A 180 -16.13 3.02 0.40
C GLU A 180 -14.70 2.76 0.87
N GLU A 181 -14.10 3.70 1.61
CA GLU A 181 -12.73 3.55 2.12
C GLU A 181 -12.61 2.39 3.10
N LEU A 182 -13.61 2.22 3.97
CA LEU A 182 -13.67 1.12 4.94
C LEU A 182 -13.99 -0.22 4.25
N ALA A 183 -14.84 -0.20 3.21
CA ALA A 183 -15.10 -1.36 2.37
C ALA A 183 -13.83 -1.81 1.64
N ARG A 184 -13.05 -0.86 1.09
CA ARG A 184 -11.75 -1.13 0.47
C ARG A 184 -10.73 -1.68 1.48
N LEU A 185 -10.71 -1.14 2.71
CA LEU A 185 -9.88 -1.68 3.78
C LEU A 185 -10.29 -3.12 4.16
N THR A 186 -11.58 -3.39 4.20
CA THR A 186 -12.11 -4.75 4.46
C THR A 186 -11.67 -5.73 3.37
N LEU A 187 -11.75 -5.33 2.09
CA LEU A 187 -11.26 -6.12 0.97
C LEU A 187 -9.73 -6.34 1.07
N THR A 188 -8.97 -5.30 1.43
CA THR A 188 -7.52 -5.38 1.64
C THR A 188 -7.17 -6.41 2.71
N ARG A 189 -7.88 -6.40 3.84
CA ARG A 189 -7.73 -7.39 4.91
C ARG A 189 -8.11 -8.81 4.48
N LYS A 190 -9.16 -8.94 3.68
CA LYS A 190 -9.59 -10.23 3.13
C LYS A 190 -8.53 -10.80 2.19
N LEU A 191 -7.96 -9.98 1.31
CA LEU A 191 -6.86 -10.39 0.42
C LEU A 191 -5.62 -10.82 1.22
N ALA A 192 -5.21 -10.06 2.23
CA ALA A 192 -4.07 -10.42 3.07
C ALA A 192 -4.31 -11.75 3.83
N ALA A 193 -5.51 -11.95 4.36
CA ALA A 193 -5.88 -13.20 5.06
C ALA A 193 -5.93 -14.39 4.09
N LEU A 194 -6.46 -14.18 2.89
CA LEU A 194 -6.50 -15.17 1.83
C LEU A 194 -5.10 -15.59 1.40
N THR A 195 -4.21 -14.62 1.16
CA THR A 195 -2.81 -14.85 0.79
C THR A 195 -2.11 -15.69 1.86
N LEU A 196 -2.23 -15.32 3.12
CA LEU A 196 -1.63 -16.07 4.23
C LEU A 196 -2.15 -17.51 4.31
N ARG A 197 -3.47 -17.70 4.16
CA ARG A 197 -4.11 -19.02 4.22
C ARG A 197 -3.64 -19.92 3.08
N LEU A 198 -3.70 -19.42 1.84
CA LEU A 198 -3.34 -20.20 0.66
C LEU A 198 -1.85 -20.56 0.67
N TRP A 199 -1.00 -19.61 1.09
CA TRP A 199 0.43 -19.86 1.20
C TRP A 199 0.74 -20.94 2.26
N LYS A 200 0.12 -20.88 3.45
CA LYS A 200 0.30 -21.91 4.50
C LYS A 200 -0.15 -23.30 4.07
N LYS A 201 -1.21 -23.38 3.27
CA LYS A 201 -1.79 -24.64 2.82
C LYS A 201 -1.19 -25.19 1.50
N GLY A 202 -0.44 -24.35 0.77
CA GLY A 202 -0.01 -24.68 -0.58
C GLY A 202 -1.17 -24.80 -1.58
N GLU A 203 -2.35 -24.26 -1.25
CA GLU A 203 -3.56 -24.34 -2.06
C GLU A 203 -3.64 -23.22 -3.09
N ARG A 204 -4.10 -23.55 -4.31
CA ARG A 204 -4.40 -22.54 -5.33
C ARG A 204 -5.67 -21.77 -4.98
N TYR A 205 -5.75 -20.54 -5.48
CA TYR A 205 -6.94 -19.72 -5.35
C TYR A 205 -8.15 -20.36 -6.05
N ASP A 206 -9.25 -20.43 -5.31
CA ASP A 206 -10.55 -20.91 -5.80
C ASP A 206 -11.60 -19.83 -5.50
N PRO A 207 -12.22 -19.22 -6.53
CA PRO A 207 -13.22 -18.19 -6.37
C PRO A 207 -14.46 -18.65 -5.62
N THR A 208 -14.83 -19.94 -5.73
CA THR A 208 -16.03 -20.49 -5.09
C THR A 208 -15.95 -20.45 -3.55
N LYS A 209 -14.73 -20.55 -3.02
CA LYS A 209 -14.46 -20.50 -1.58
C LYS A 209 -14.49 -19.09 -0.97
N LEU A 210 -14.68 -18.03 -1.79
CA LEU A 210 -14.80 -16.65 -1.29
C LEU A 210 -16.19 -16.32 -0.76
N THR A 211 -17.23 -16.95 -1.31
CA THR A 211 -18.63 -16.66 -1.02
C THR A 211 -19.14 -17.34 0.23
N THR A 212 -18.42 -18.32 0.77
CA THR A 212 -18.81 -19.00 2.00
C THR A 212 -18.58 -18.07 3.19
N PRO A 213 -19.62 -17.67 3.95
CA PRO A 213 -19.44 -16.95 5.20
C PRO A 213 -18.64 -17.83 6.15
N ALA A 214 -17.52 -17.31 6.66
CA ALA A 214 -16.83 -17.97 7.76
C ALA A 214 -17.78 -18.00 8.97
N ARG A 215 -18.22 -19.18 9.37
CA ARG A 215 -18.90 -19.42 10.65
C ARG A 215 -18.01 -18.99 11.82
#